data_4ef02dfe96de1ec410300f6ce83d6103
#
_entry.id   4ef02dfe96de1ec410300f6ce83d6103
#
_cell.length_a   1.000
_cell.length_b   1.000
_cell.length_c   1.000
_cell.angle_alpha   90.00
_cell.angle_beta   90.00
_cell.angle_gamma   90.00
#
_symmetry.space_group_name_H-M   'P 1'
#
loop_
_entity.id
_entity.type
_entity.pdbx_description
1 polymer ?
#
loop_
_entity_poly.entity_id
_entity_poly.type
_entity_poly.pdbx_seq_one_letter_code
_entity_poly.pdbx_strand_id
1 'polypeptide(L)'
;MDNHLLQTVSGGGSAFFDGCINAYVTPWLWLPLTLALLYVLLKNNSFKSFSVIILLVAAMLGFSYLLTIFLLQPLSDYLRSIYNTEALNLLDTLNFYRAKNGSLLVLATMVSSLALFLMLLIRHWAFNISLFLWAAICCFAGVYTAANYPWDIVVGILLGALCAIAAFRIYGSYMKKQRVRRDWVSNRYTKSGYEVSDIYLLLVFLYATFVATPIVSFFIMPH
;
A
#
# COMPACT_ATOMS: atom_id res chain seq x y z
N MET A 1 -2.90 9.26 -26.31
CA MET A 1 -3.99 8.40 -25.79
C MET A 1 -4.17 8.55 -24.28
N ASP A 2 -3.11 8.85 -23.54
CA ASP A 2 -3.12 8.94 -22.08
C ASP A 2 -3.76 10.22 -21.50
N ASN A 3 -3.69 11.34 -22.26
CA ASN A 3 -4.28 12.63 -21.82
C ASN A 3 -5.83 12.56 -21.72
N HIS A 4 -6.47 11.76 -22.57
CA HIS A 4 -7.91 11.53 -22.52
C HIS A 4 -8.33 10.76 -21.27
N LEU A 5 -7.54 9.78 -20.86
CA LEU A 5 -7.81 9.00 -19.64
C LEU A 5 -7.65 9.85 -18.38
N LEU A 6 -6.62 10.70 -18.33
CA LEU A 6 -6.42 11.62 -17.20
C LEU A 6 -7.53 12.67 -17.10
N GLN A 7 -7.95 13.26 -18.23
CA GLN A 7 -9.08 14.21 -18.23
C GLN A 7 -10.42 13.56 -17.87
N THR A 8 -10.63 12.31 -18.28
CA THR A 8 -11.89 11.60 -17.96
C THR A 8 -11.97 11.23 -16.48
N VAL A 9 -10.84 10.92 -15.86
CA VAL A 9 -10.78 10.52 -14.44
C VAL A 9 -10.76 11.73 -13.52
N SER A 10 -10.05 12.82 -13.88
CA SER A 10 -9.92 14.02 -13.03
C SER A 10 -10.97 15.11 -13.30
N GLY A 11 -11.64 15.12 -14.46
CA GLY A 11 -12.56 16.17 -14.87
C GLY A 11 -14.02 16.01 -14.45
N GLY A 12 -14.42 14.89 -13.84
CA GLY A 12 -15.79 14.59 -13.48
C GLY A 12 -16.06 14.39 -11.97
N GLY A 13 -15.09 14.69 -11.11
CA GLY A 13 -15.18 14.43 -9.67
C GLY A 13 -16.22 15.32 -8.97
N SER A 14 -17.18 14.70 -8.27
CA SER A 14 -17.99 15.43 -7.31
C SER A 14 -17.15 15.79 -6.09
N ALA A 15 -17.39 16.94 -5.46
CA ALA A 15 -16.70 17.35 -4.23
C ALA A 15 -16.70 16.27 -3.14
N PHE A 16 -17.75 15.44 -3.11
CA PHE A 16 -17.84 14.27 -2.23
C PHE A 16 -16.76 13.22 -2.54
N PHE A 17 -16.51 12.93 -3.81
CA PHE A 17 -15.52 11.94 -4.22
C PHE A 17 -14.09 12.42 -3.93
N ASP A 18 -13.83 13.71 -4.14
CA ASP A 18 -12.56 14.35 -3.78
C ASP A 18 -12.32 14.30 -2.26
N GLY A 19 -13.37 14.55 -1.48
CA GLY A 19 -13.34 14.40 -0.03
C GLY A 19 -13.03 12.97 0.42
N CYS A 20 -13.65 11.97 -0.22
CA CYS A 20 -13.38 10.55 0.08
C CYS A 20 -11.91 10.18 -0.18
N ILE A 21 -11.35 10.62 -1.29
CA ILE A 21 -9.97 10.34 -1.65
C ILE A 21 -9.01 11.04 -0.69
N ASN A 22 -9.26 12.31 -0.35
CA ASN A 22 -8.47 13.03 0.64
C ASN A 22 -8.53 12.38 2.02
N ALA A 23 -9.71 11.94 2.47
CA ALA A 23 -9.87 11.20 3.72
C ALA A 23 -9.09 9.88 3.69
N TYR A 24 -9.14 9.16 2.56
CA TYR A 24 -8.44 7.87 2.37
C TYR A 24 -6.91 8.00 2.44
N VAL A 25 -6.36 9.10 1.93
CA VAL A 25 -4.91 9.39 1.99
C VAL A 25 -4.47 9.87 3.38
N THR A 26 -5.41 10.24 4.26
CA THR A 26 -5.08 10.76 5.59
C THR A 26 -4.54 9.65 6.51
N PRO A 27 -3.31 9.77 7.07
CA PRO A 27 -2.69 8.72 7.87
C PRO A 27 -3.47 8.32 9.12
N TRP A 28 -4.17 9.25 9.75
CA TRP A 28 -4.95 9.02 10.98
C TRP A 28 -6.06 7.99 10.83
N LEU A 29 -6.62 7.87 9.62
CA LEU A 29 -7.68 6.90 9.33
C LEU A 29 -7.18 5.46 9.46
N TRP A 30 -5.89 5.22 9.23
CA TRP A 30 -5.26 3.90 9.24
C TRP A 30 -4.69 3.50 10.60
N LEU A 31 -4.70 4.41 11.59
CA LEU A 31 -4.19 4.13 12.94
C LEU A 31 -4.85 2.92 13.60
N PRO A 32 -6.20 2.79 13.61
CA PRO A 32 -6.84 1.64 14.25
C PRO A 32 -6.42 0.32 13.59
N LEU A 33 -6.32 0.29 12.25
CA LEU A 33 -5.90 -0.89 11.50
C LEU A 33 -4.43 -1.25 11.79
N THR A 34 -3.54 -0.25 11.85
CA THR A 34 -2.12 -0.49 12.15
C THR A 34 -1.92 -1.02 13.57
N LEU A 35 -2.68 -0.50 14.56
CA LEU A 35 -2.66 -1.00 15.94
C LEU A 35 -3.21 -2.43 16.02
N ALA A 36 -4.31 -2.73 15.34
CA ALA A 36 -4.85 -4.08 15.26
C ALA A 36 -3.86 -5.06 14.63
N LEU A 37 -3.17 -4.64 13.55
CA LEU A 37 -2.14 -5.44 12.89
C LEU A 37 -0.97 -5.73 13.84
N LEU A 38 -0.48 -4.71 14.55
CA LEU A 38 0.59 -4.88 15.54
C LEU A 38 0.17 -5.84 16.66
N TYR A 39 -1.05 -5.71 17.18
CA TYR A 39 -1.58 -6.61 18.18
C TYR A 39 -1.62 -8.06 17.69
N VAL A 40 -2.15 -8.32 16.49
CA VAL A 40 -2.23 -9.67 15.93
C VAL A 40 -0.86 -10.25 15.68
N LEU A 41 0.10 -9.44 15.19
CA LEU A 41 1.48 -9.89 15.01
C LEU A 41 2.16 -10.23 16.35
N LEU A 42 1.94 -9.43 17.39
CA LEU A 42 2.48 -9.69 18.74
C LEU A 42 1.90 -10.96 19.33
N LYS A 43 0.57 -11.13 19.23
CA LYS A 43 -0.15 -12.28 19.83
C LYS A 43 0.24 -13.61 19.18
N ASN A 44 0.40 -13.64 17.85
CA ASN A 44 0.61 -14.87 17.08
C ASN A 44 2.08 -15.24 16.87
N ASN A 45 3.02 -14.36 17.23
CA ASN A 45 4.46 -14.59 17.05
C ASN A 45 5.19 -14.52 18.38
N SER A 46 6.32 -15.25 18.49
CA SER A 46 7.25 -15.02 19.60
C SER A 46 7.85 -13.60 19.50
N PHE A 47 8.22 -13.01 20.63
CA PHE A 47 8.78 -11.66 20.67
C PHE A 47 9.98 -11.47 19.71
N LYS A 48 10.84 -12.50 19.61
CA LYS A 48 11.96 -12.51 18.66
C LYS A 48 11.49 -12.46 17.20
N SER A 49 10.49 -13.28 16.84
CA SER A 49 9.92 -13.31 15.48
C SER A 49 9.20 -12.01 15.15
N PHE A 50 8.48 -11.44 16.11
CA PHE A 50 7.82 -10.15 15.97
C PHE A 50 8.84 -9.03 15.69
N SER A 51 9.92 -8.95 16.48
CA SER A 51 10.97 -7.94 16.26
C SER A 51 11.61 -8.06 14.88
N VAL A 52 11.83 -9.29 14.40
CA VAL A 52 12.35 -9.53 13.04
C VAL A 52 11.36 -9.09 11.97
N ILE A 53 10.06 -9.36 12.15
CA ILE A 53 9.02 -8.93 11.21
C ILE A 53 9.00 -7.39 11.12
N ILE A 54 8.98 -6.70 12.26
CA ILE A 54 8.97 -5.22 12.29
C ILE A 54 10.23 -4.64 11.65
N LEU A 55 11.40 -5.18 11.98
CA LEU A 55 12.67 -4.73 11.39
C LEU A 55 12.69 -4.95 9.87
N LEU A 56 12.20 -6.10 9.39
CA LEU A 56 12.11 -6.39 7.96
C LEU A 56 11.11 -5.48 7.25
N VAL A 57 9.95 -5.20 7.85
CA VAL A 57 8.98 -4.26 7.29
C VAL A 57 9.57 -2.85 7.22
N ALA A 58 10.21 -2.38 8.27
CA ALA A 58 10.86 -1.06 8.28
C ALA A 58 11.99 -0.99 7.23
N ALA A 59 12.85 -2.00 7.16
CA ALA A 59 13.92 -2.09 6.16
C ALA A 59 13.38 -2.16 4.73
N MET A 60 12.34 -2.95 4.49
CA MET A 60 11.68 -3.08 3.19
C MET A 60 11.06 -1.76 2.75
N LEU A 61 10.31 -1.09 3.63
CA LEU A 61 9.69 0.20 3.32
C LEU A 61 10.74 1.28 3.09
N GLY A 62 11.77 1.34 3.94
CA GLY A 62 12.89 2.28 3.77
C GLY A 62 13.66 2.04 2.47
N PHE A 63 13.94 0.78 2.13
CA PHE A 63 14.60 0.41 0.88
C PHE A 63 13.73 0.74 -0.34
N SER A 64 12.43 0.41 -0.30
CA SER A 64 11.46 0.76 -1.34
C SER A 64 11.39 2.27 -1.57
N TYR A 65 11.38 3.05 -0.49
CA TYR A 65 11.39 4.52 -0.53
C TYR A 65 12.65 5.06 -1.21
N LEU A 66 13.82 4.63 -0.75
CA LEU A 66 15.10 5.06 -1.30
C LEU A 66 15.24 4.67 -2.78
N LEU A 67 14.89 3.44 -3.13
CA LEU A 67 14.97 2.93 -4.49
C LEU A 67 14.04 3.70 -5.43
N THR A 68 12.86 4.08 -4.94
CA THR A 68 11.92 4.88 -5.74
C THR A 68 12.44 6.30 -5.97
N ILE A 69 12.96 6.96 -4.94
CA ILE A 69 13.47 8.34 -5.08
C ILE A 69 14.73 8.40 -5.92
N PHE A 70 15.70 7.50 -5.67
CA PHE A 70 17.00 7.60 -6.32
C PHE A 70 17.05 6.98 -7.72
N LEU A 71 16.23 5.97 -8.00
CA LEU A 71 16.27 5.25 -9.26
C LEU A 71 15.06 5.53 -10.17
N LEU A 72 13.85 5.37 -9.63
CA LEU A 72 12.65 5.43 -10.45
C LEU A 72 12.21 6.84 -10.78
N GLN A 73 12.30 7.75 -9.85
CA GLN A 73 11.85 9.12 -10.03
C GLN A 73 12.67 9.83 -11.13
N PRO A 74 14.01 9.84 -11.11
CA PRO A 74 14.80 10.43 -12.18
C PRO A 74 14.63 9.69 -13.52
N LEU A 75 14.45 8.37 -13.50
CA LEU A 75 14.22 7.59 -14.72
C LEU A 75 12.86 7.92 -15.35
N SER A 76 11.81 8.04 -14.54
CA SER A 76 10.48 8.43 -15.04
C SER A 76 10.47 9.84 -15.59
N ASP A 77 11.15 10.78 -14.94
CA ASP A 77 11.28 12.17 -15.40
C ASP A 77 12.08 12.27 -16.72
N TYR A 78 13.14 11.47 -16.85
CA TYR A 78 13.91 11.36 -18.09
C TYR A 78 13.09 10.79 -19.25
N LEU A 79 12.35 9.71 -19.03
CA LEU A 79 11.48 9.12 -20.06
C LEU A 79 10.35 10.06 -20.47
N ARG A 80 9.77 10.81 -19.53
CA ARG A 80 8.77 11.84 -19.82
C ARG A 80 9.32 12.96 -20.72
N SER A 81 10.54 13.43 -20.44
CA SER A 81 11.16 14.48 -21.23
C SER A 81 11.39 14.09 -22.70
N ILE A 82 11.59 12.80 -22.96
CA ILE A 82 11.78 12.27 -24.33
C ILE A 82 10.46 12.13 -25.08
N TYR A 83 9.38 11.68 -24.38
CA TYR A 83 8.15 11.28 -25.06
C TYR A 83 7.06 12.37 -25.15
N ASN A 84 7.14 13.47 -24.37
CA ASN A 84 6.06 14.45 -24.31
C ASN A 84 6.54 15.87 -24.00
N THR A 85 6.99 16.61 -25.00
CA THR A 85 7.31 18.06 -24.90
C THR A 85 6.04 18.92 -24.63
N GLU A 86 4.87 18.52 -25.08
CA GLU A 86 3.60 19.25 -24.84
C GLU A 86 2.99 18.98 -23.46
N ALA A 87 3.19 17.79 -22.92
CA ALA A 87 2.73 17.45 -21.56
C ALA A 87 3.56 18.14 -20.46
N LEU A 88 4.78 18.56 -20.75
CA LEU A 88 5.63 19.31 -19.80
C LEU A 88 5.00 20.65 -19.38
N ASN A 89 4.37 21.37 -20.30
CA ASN A 89 3.74 22.67 -20.01
C ASN A 89 2.47 22.54 -19.15
N LEU A 90 1.74 21.42 -19.26
CA LEU A 90 0.61 21.09 -18.38
C LEU A 90 1.09 20.56 -17.02
N LEU A 91 2.23 19.88 -16.99
CA LEU A 91 2.82 19.34 -15.77
C LEU A 91 3.48 20.40 -14.89
N ASP A 92 3.97 21.50 -15.43
CA ASP A 92 4.51 22.61 -14.63
C ASP A 92 3.45 23.29 -13.78
N THR A 93 2.21 23.37 -14.26
CA THR A 93 1.06 23.81 -13.44
C THR A 93 0.65 22.76 -12.39
N LEU A 94 0.81 21.47 -12.67
CA LEU A 94 0.51 20.38 -11.76
C LEU A 94 1.68 20.05 -10.80
N ASN A 95 2.91 20.40 -11.14
CA ASN A 95 4.11 20.23 -10.28
C ASN A 95 4.00 20.98 -8.95
N PHE A 96 3.22 22.06 -8.90
CA PHE A 96 2.92 22.76 -7.64
C PHE A 96 2.17 21.85 -6.64
N TYR A 97 1.24 21.02 -7.13
CA TYR A 97 0.54 20.02 -6.31
C TYR A 97 1.42 18.80 -5.98
N ARG A 98 2.30 18.42 -6.88
CA ARG A 98 3.22 17.30 -6.75
C ARG A 98 4.29 17.51 -5.67
N ALA A 99 4.85 18.72 -5.58
CA ALA A 99 5.84 19.08 -4.56
C ALA A 99 5.27 19.06 -3.15
N LYS A 100 3.95 19.25 -3.00
CA LYS A 100 3.28 19.31 -1.71
C LYS A 100 2.89 17.94 -1.14
N ASN A 101 2.64 16.93 -1.97
CA ASN A 101 2.04 15.64 -1.57
C ASN A 101 2.96 14.42 -1.66
N GLY A 102 4.22 14.59 -1.99
CA GLY A 102 5.15 13.47 -2.20
C GLY A 102 4.89 12.72 -3.51
N SER A 103 5.87 11.91 -3.94
CA SER A 103 5.74 11.11 -5.14
C SER A 103 4.77 9.94 -4.90
N LEU A 104 3.66 9.90 -5.66
CA LEU A 104 2.70 8.79 -5.61
C LEU A 104 3.29 7.48 -6.13
N LEU A 105 4.37 7.55 -6.90
CA LEU A 105 5.18 6.39 -7.25
C LEU A 105 5.74 5.72 -5.99
N VAL A 106 6.18 6.53 -5.00
CA VAL A 106 6.60 6.05 -3.68
C VAL A 106 5.44 5.35 -2.98
N LEU A 107 4.24 5.97 -2.99
CA LEU A 107 3.06 5.40 -2.36
C LEU A 107 2.72 4.03 -2.98
N ALA A 108 2.67 3.92 -4.31
CA ALA A 108 2.37 2.67 -5.00
C ALA A 108 3.39 1.57 -4.67
N THR A 109 4.69 1.91 -4.62
CA THR A 109 5.75 0.98 -4.27
C THR A 109 5.65 0.53 -2.82
N MET A 110 5.40 1.45 -1.88
CA MET A 110 5.28 1.15 -0.45
C MET A 110 4.02 0.34 -0.14
N VAL A 111 2.87 0.72 -0.70
CA VAL A 111 1.60 0.01 -0.50
C VAL A 111 1.67 -1.40 -1.07
N SER A 112 2.17 -1.57 -2.28
CA SER A 112 2.28 -2.90 -2.91
C SER A 112 3.28 -3.80 -2.17
N SER A 113 4.41 -3.25 -1.70
CA SER A 113 5.38 -4.02 -0.93
C SER A 113 4.82 -4.48 0.40
N LEU A 114 4.13 -3.60 1.13
CA LEU A 114 3.51 -3.93 2.41
C LEU A 114 2.37 -4.95 2.23
N ALA A 115 1.47 -4.70 1.27
CA ALA A 115 0.35 -5.59 1.00
C ALA A 115 0.84 -7.01 0.65
N LEU A 116 1.75 -7.14 -0.30
CA LEU A 116 2.24 -8.45 -0.73
C LEU A 116 3.04 -9.16 0.37
N PHE A 117 3.85 -8.43 1.15
CA PHE A 117 4.55 -9.02 2.29
C PHE A 117 3.58 -9.60 3.33
N LEU A 118 2.53 -8.86 3.69
CA LEU A 118 1.50 -9.33 4.63
C LEU A 118 0.69 -10.51 4.07
N MET A 119 0.36 -10.50 2.77
CA MET A 119 -0.31 -11.62 2.10
C MET A 119 0.53 -12.90 2.19
N LEU A 120 1.83 -12.80 1.93
CA LEU A 120 2.75 -13.93 2.01
C LEU A 120 2.97 -14.41 3.44
N LEU A 121 2.90 -13.49 4.42
CA LEU A 121 3.09 -13.77 5.84
C LEU A 121 1.88 -14.48 6.45
N ILE A 122 0.67 -13.98 6.23
CA ILE A 122 -0.57 -14.46 6.89
C ILE A 122 -1.19 -15.63 6.13
N ARG A 123 -1.15 -15.61 4.79
CA ARG A 123 -1.60 -16.69 3.89
C ARG A 123 -3.03 -17.16 4.13
N HIS A 124 -3.94 -16.21 4.33
CA HIS A 124 -5.37 -16.46 4.43
C HIS A 124 -6.11 -15.83 3.24
N TRP A 125 -6.98 -16.60 2.56
CA TRP A 125 -7.57 -16.19 1.28
C TRP A 125 -8.43 -14.91 1.39
N ALA A 126 -9.32 -14.82 2.40
CA ALA A 126 -10.17 -13.65 2.59
C ALA A 126 -9.34 -12.39 2.91
N PHE A 127 -8.32 -12.53 3.76
CA PHE A 127 -7.40 -11.44 4.07
C PHE A 127 -6.61 -10.98 2.84
N ASN A 128 -6.14 -11.92 2.02
CA ASN A 128 -5.39 -11.61 0.80
C ASN A 128 -6.24 -10.83 -0.21
N ILE A 129 -7.50 -11.25 -0.43
CA ILE A 129 -8.42 -10.54 -1.32
C ILE A 129 -8.71 -9.13 -0.80
N SER A 130 -9.00 -8.99 0.49
CA SER A 130 -9.28 -7.69 1.11
C SER A 130 -8.08 -6.75 1.07
N LEU A 131 -6.88 -7.27 1.28
CA LEU A 131 -5.65 -6.48 1.24
C LEU A 131 -5.28 -6.11 -0.20
N PHE A 132 -5.54 -6.99 -1.17
CA PHE A 132 -5.39 -6.66 -2.59
C PHE A 132 -6.36 -5.53 -3.00
N LEU A 133 -7.63 -5.61 -2.58
CA LEU A 133 -8.61 -4.56 -2.81
C LEU A 133 -8.16 -3.22 -2.19
N TRP A 134 -7.67 -3.26 -0.95
CA TRP A 134 -7.09 -2.09 -0.29
C TRP A 134 -5.95 -1.46 -1.09
N ALA A 135 -5.00 -2.27 -1.54
CA ALA A 135 -3.87 -1.79 -2.34
C ALA A 135 -4.33 -1.21 -3.69
N ALA A 136 -5.33 -1.84 -4.34
CA ALA A 136 -5.91 -1.34 -5.59
C ALA A 136 -6.59 0.03 -5.41
N ILE A 137 -7.33 0.22 -4.30
CA ILE A 137 -7.96 1.51 -3.98
C ILE A 137 -6.89 2.58 -3.71
N CYS A 138 -5.80 2.25 -2.99
CA CYS A 138 -4.68 3.16 -2.78
C CYS A 138 -4.03 3.60 -4.10
N CYS A 139 -3.80 2.65 -5.01
CA CYS A 139 -3.24 2.94 -6.33
C CYS A 139 -4.21 3.79 -7.17
N PHE A 140 -5.51 3.48 -7.13
CA PHE A 140 -6.53 4.26 -7.83
C PHE A 140 -6.62 5.69 -7.30
N ALA A 141 -6.63 5.88 -5.98
CA ALA A 141 -6.59 7.20 -5.35
C ALA A 141 -5.37 8.00 -5.81
N GLY A 142 -4.24 7.32 -6.00
CA GLY A 142 -3.03 7.90 -6.56
C GLY A 142 -3.18 8.39 -8.01
N VAL A 143 -3.86 7.64 -8.87
CA VAL A 143 -4.16 8.07 -10.26
C VAL A 143 -5.12 9.23 -10.27
N TYR A 144 -6.16 9.15 -9.44
CA TYR A 144 -7.22 10.16 -9.39
C TYR A 144 -6.69 11.54 -8.99
N THR A 145 -5.77 11.62 -8.06
CA THR A 145 -5.14 12.89 -7.66
C THR A 145 -4.21 13.47 -8.74
N ALA A 146 -4.21 12.89 -9.95
CA ALA A 146 -3.47 13.31 -11.16
C ALA A 146 -1.96 13.51 -10.96
N ALA A 147 -1.41 12.98 -9.90
CA ALA A 147 -0.01 13.21 -9.56
C ALA A 147 0.96 12.27 -10.31
N ASN A 148 0.46 11.21 -11.01
CA ASN A 148 1.31 10.27 -11.74
C ASN A 148 0.65 9.69 -12.98
N TYR A 149 1.50 9.26 -13.93
CA TYR A 149 1.04 8.46 -15.06
C TYR A 149 0.70 7.03 -14.63
N PRO A 150 -0.28 6.39 -15.28
CA PRO A 150 -0.65 4.99 -14.99
C PRO A 150 0.53 4.02 -15.05
N TRP A 151 1.50 4.27 -15.93
CA TRP A 151 2.71 3.45 -16.06
C TRP A 151 3.63 3.51 -14.85
N ASP A 152 3.72 4.65 -14.18
CA ASP A 152 4.53 4.80 -12.96
C ASP A 152 3.99 3.90 -11.85
N ILE A 153 2.67 3.73 -11.78
CA ILE A 153 2.03 2.83 -10.80
C ILE A 153 2.37 1.38 -11.11
N VAL A 154 2.32 0.96 -12.39
CA VAL A 154 2.68 -0.41 -12.77
C VAL A 154 4.12 -0.72 -12.38
N VAL A 155 5.04 0.18 -12.67
CA VAL A 155 6.46 0.03 -12.29
C VAL A 155 6.62 0.02 -10.77
N GLY A 156 5.91 0.91 -10.04
CA GLY A 156 5.89 0.93 -8.58
C GLY A 156 5.39 -0.38 -7.97
N ILE A 157 4.30 -0.95 -8.50
CA ILE A 157 3.76 -2.24 -8.06
C ILE A 157 4.78 -3.36 -8.28
N LEU A 158 5.40 -3.43 -9.46
CA LEU A 158 6.39 -4.48 -9.76
C LEU A 158 7.59 -4.41 -8.82
N LEU A 159 8.13 -3.22 -8.58
CA LEU A 159 9.24 -3.03 -7.64
C LEU A 159 8.85 -3.35 -6.20
N GLY A 160 7.68 -2.88 -5.76
CA GLY A 160 7.16 -3.20 -4.44
C GLY A 160 7.00 -4.71 -4.26
N ALA A 161 6.53 -5.42 -5.30
CA ALA A 161 6.43 -6.87 -5.29
C ALA A 161 7.80 -7.56 -5.15
N LEU A 162 8.82 -7.10 -5.87
CA LEU A 162 10.18 -7.62 -5.77
C LEU A 162 10.75 -7.42 -4.35
N CYS A 163 10.57 -6.23 -3.77
CA CYS A 163 11.00 -5.93 -2.41
C CYS A 163 10.29 -6.84 -1.38
N ALA A 164 8.98 -7.05 -1.53
CA ALA A 164 8.20 -7.93 -0.66
C ALA A 164 8.66 -9.39 -0.73
N ILE A 165 8.89 -9.90 -1.94
CA ILE A 165 9.38 -11.27 -2.14
C ILE A 165 10.77 -11.45 -1.54
N ALA A 166 11.67 -10.47 -1.73
CA ALA A 166 13.01 -10.51 -1.15
C ALA A 166 12.93 -10.52 0.40
N ALA A 167 12.15 -9.61 0.99
CA ALA A 167 11.95 -9.56 2.45
C ALA A 167 11.34 -10.87 2.98
N PHE A 168 10.34 -11.44 2.29
CA PHE A 168 9.73 -12.71 2.67
C PHE A 168 10.71 -13.88 2.58
N ARG A 169 11.59 -13.91 1.60
CA ARG A 169 12.64 -14.93 1.50
C ARG A 169 13.65 -14.84 2.65
N ILE A 170 14.05 -13.62 3.03
CA ILE A 170 14.94 -13.38 4.18
C ILE A 170 14.25 -13.87 5.46
N TYR A 171 12.98 -13.50 5.67
CA TYR A 171 12.17 -13.99 6.79
C TYR A 171 12.06 -15.50 6.81
N GLY A 172 11.79 -16.13 5.67
CA GLY A 172 11.69 -17.58 5.53
C GLY A 172 13.01 -18.31 5.87
N SER A 173 14.14 -17.76 5.47
CA SER A 173 15.48 -18.30 5.79
C SER A 173 15.76 -18.22 7.28
N TYR A 174 15.38 -17.11 7.92
CA TYR A 174 15.49 -16.95 9.38
C TYR A 174 14.59 -17.92 10.13
N MET A 175 13.33 -18.09 9.68
CA MET A 175 12.35 -18.97 10.32
C MET A 175 12.65 -20.46 10.11
N LYS A 176 13.28 -20.88 9.02
CA LYS A 176 13.70 -22.28 8.82
C LYS A 176 14.60 -22.77 9.96
N LYS A 177 15.40 -21.89 10.53
CA LYS A 177 16.30 -22.18 11.66
C LYS A 177 15.56 -22.34 13.01
N GLN A 178 14.31 -21.81 13.11
CA GLN A 178 13.51 -21.84 14.34
C GLN A 178 12.26 -22.73 14.25
N ARG A 179 11.92 -23.29 13.08
CA ARG A 179 10.76 -24.16 12.93
C ARG A 179 11.01 -25.49 13.62
N VAL A 180 10.56 -25.58 14.87
CA VAL A 180 10.06 -26.83 15.42
C VAL A 180 8.77 -27.12 14.65
N ARG A 181 8.75 -28.26 13.96
CA ARG A 181 7.68 -28.76 13.11
C ARG A 181 6.36 -28.79 13.90
N ARG A 182 5.51 -27.79 13.76
CA ARG A 182 4.13 -27.80 14.24
C ARG A 182 3.24 -28.27 13.09
N ASP A 183 3.17 -29.59 12.91
CA ASP A 183 2.21 -30.24 12.00
C ASP A 183 0.81 -30.33 12.70
N TRP A 184 0.27 -29.17 13.11
CA TRP A 184 -1.09 -29.13 13.62
C TRP A 184 -2.00 -28.61 12.52
N VAL A 185 -2.60 -29.53 11.76
CA VAL A 185 -3.71 -29.24 10.86
C VAL A 185 -4.95 -29.07 11.73
N SER A 186 -5.20 -27.84 12.18
CA SER A 186 -6.43 -27.47 12.86
C SER A 186 -7.12 -26.40 12.04
N ASN A 187 -8.44 -26.49 11.87
CA ASN A 187 -9.27 -25.45 11.25
C ASN A 187 -9.20 -24.09 11.97
N ARG A 188 -8.56 -24.06 13.14
CA ARG A 188 -8.39 -22.86 13.97
C ARG A 188 -7.18 -21.99 13.55
N TYR A 189 -6.21 -22.56 12.84
CA TYR A 189 -4.98 -21.85 12.46
C TYR A 189 -4.77 -21.86 10.96
N THR A 190 -4.21 -20.77 10.44
CA THR A 190 -3.79 -20.69 9.03
C THR A 190 -2.57 -21.58 8.76
N LYS A 191 -2.26 -21.80 7.47
CA LYS A 191 -1.05 -22.51 7.04
C LYS A 191 0.25 -21.86 7.55
N SER A 192 0.21 -20.61 7.96
CA SER A 192 1.33 -19.85 8.53
C SER A 192 1.34 -19.81 10.06
N GLY A 193 0.32 -20.34 10.73
CA GLY A 193 0.24 -20.45 12.18
C GLY A 193 -0.48 -19.28 12.88
N TYR A 194 -1.16 -18.42 12.15
CA TYR A 194 -1.99 -17.34 12.71
C TYR A 194 -3.37 -17.87 13.08
N GLU A 195 -3.93 -17.44 14.20
CA GLU A 195 -5.28 -17.78 14.61
C GLU A 195 -6.30 -17.10 13.68
N VAL A 196 -7.26 -17.87 13.16
CA VAL A 196 -8.25 -17.40 12.18
C VAL A 196 -9.14 -16.30 12.77
N SER A 197 -9.47 -16.38 14.06
CA SER A 197 -10.24 -15.34 14.78
C SER A 197 -9.53 -13.96 14.75
N ASP A 198 -8.21 -13.96 14.90
CA ASP A 198 -7.43 -12.73 14.86
C ASP A 198 -7.38 -12.11 13.45
N ILE A 199 -7.44 -12.96 12.42
CA ILE A 199 -7.54 -12.49 11.04
C ILE A 199 -8.90 -11.85 10.76
N TYR A 200 -9.98 -12.42 11.28
CA TYR A 200 -11.31 -11.80 11.18
C TYR A 200 -11.35 -10.45 11.91
N LEU A 201 -10.66 -10.33 13.04
CA LEU A 201 -10.51 -9.04 13.71
C LEU A 201 -9.83 -8.00 12.78
N LEU A 202 -8.74 -8.36 12.12
CA LEU A 202 -8.10 -7.48 11.12
C LEU A 202 -9.04 -7.10 9.98
N LEU A 203 -9.84 -8.06 9.49
CA LEU A 203 -10.82 -7.80 8.44
C LEU A 203 -11.90 -6.80 8.90
N VAL A 204 -12.39 -6.94 10.14
CA VAL A 204 -13.35 -6.00 10.71
C VAL A 204 -12.77 -4.58 10.76
N PHE A 205 -11.54 -4.40 11.24
CA PHE A 205 -10.89 -3.09 11.25
C PHE A 205 -10.66 -2.55 9.83
N LEU A 206 -10.27 -3.40 8.88
CA LEU A 206 -10.08 -2.97 7.48
C LEU A 206 -11.41 -2.50 6.86
N TYR A 207 -12.48 -3.25 7.03
CA TYR A 207 -13.79 -2.83 6.51
C TYR A 207 -14.38 -1.65 7.27
N ALA A 208 -14.12 -1.54 8.57
CA ALA A 208 -14.50 -0.36 9.34
C ALA A 208 -13.82 0.91 8.82
N THR A 209 -12.54 0.85 8.42
CA THR A 209 -11.85 2.00 7.79
C THR A 209 -12.45 2.34 6.44
N PHE A 210 -12.86 1.36 5.62
CA PHE A 210 -13.54 1.64 4.36
C PHE A 210 -14.90 2.35 4.57
N VAL A 211 -15.65 1.96 5.59
CA VAL A 211 -16.93 2.62 5.93
C VAL A 211 -16.70 3.99 6.58
N ALA A 212 -15.65 4.14 7.36
CA ALA A 212 -15.31 5.42 8.00
C ALA A 212 -14.89 6.49 6.97
N THR A 213 -14.28 6.10 5.84
CA THR A 213 -13.80 7.04 4.81
C THR A 213 -14.89 8.00 4.31
N PRO A 214 -16.05 7.56 3.82
CA PRO A 214 -17.11 8.46 3.38
C PRO A 214 -17.71 9.30 4.51
N ILE A 215 -17.76 8.76 5.72
CA ILE A 215 -18.25 9.50 6.90
C ILE A 215 -17.30 10.65 7.24
N VAL A 216 -16.01 10.38 7.30
CA VAL A 216 -14.96 11.38 7.57
C VAL A 216 -14.94 12.43 6.46
N SER A 217 -15.10 12.02 5.19
CA SER A 217 -15.22 12.92 4.05
C SER A 217 -16.36 13.92 4.22
N PHE A 218 -17.52 13.46 4.67
CA PHE A 218 -18.67 14.32 4.88
C PHE A 218 -18.43 15.41 5.95
N PHE A 219 -17.64 15.10 6.99
CA PHE A 219 -17.28 16.06 8.04
C PHE A 219 -16.13 17.00 7.66
N ILE A 220 -15.27 16.61 6.73
CA ILE A 220 -14.11 17.43 6.32
C ILE A 220 -14.48 18.41 5.20
N MET A 221 -15.60 18.19 4.51
CA MET A 221 -16.07 19.14 3.49
C MET A 221 -16.41 20.48 4.15
N PRO A 222 -15.80 21.60 3.72
CA PRO A 222 -16.30 22.91 4.07
C PRO A 222 -17.66 23.11 3.38
N HIS A 223 -18.70 23.35 4.17
CA HIS A 223 -20.01 23.77 3.72
C HIS A 223 -19.95 25.17 3.12
#